data_f782dc23be74d6da7fee327cc69aec72
#
_entry.id   f782dc23be74d6da7fee327cc69aec72
#
_cell.length_a   1.000
_cell.length_b   1.000
_cell.length_c   1.000
_cell.angle_alpha   90.00
_cell.angle_beta   90.00
_cell.angle_gamma   90.00
#
_symmetry.space_group_name_H-M   'P 1'
#
loop_
_entity.id
_entity.type
_entity.pdbx_description
1 polymer ?
#
loop_
_entity_poly.entity_id
_entity_poly.type
_entity_poly.pdbx_seq_one_letter_code
_entity_poly.pdbx_strand_id
1 'polypeptide(L)'
;MEHYQRKAGIFLDIYDVLIIGGGPAGLSAGLYCGRAGLKALLLEGTAPGGQLLLADRIGNYPGLTGEPGGPELAGRMLQMAQEAGVTVLTAQAEEFSLRGDTKEVRAGGQSFFGKTLILACGAAPRKLNIPGEAALTGRGVSWCALCDGFFFRNKTVCVIGGGSSAVSEALYLAPLCRTVWLIHRGTALRAEKALCRRIEESPNLRFLPDTIVTEILGTTEVTGLRLKSGGEPDRVLPCQGVFVAIGRVPASEGVRHQLDTDAGGYILTDGNMATSLPGVFAAGDIRHKPVRQVVTAAADGAVAAGSCEAFLRQGTESEVMTES
;
A
#
# COMPACT_ATOMS: atom_id res chain seq x y z
N MET A 1 30.99 7.84 -18.84
CA MET A 1 31.33 6.62 -19.62
C MET A 1 30.17 5.66 -19.56
N GLU A 2 29.79 5.09 -20.71
CA GLU A 2 28.48 4.55 -21.03
C GLU A 2 28.09 3.29 -20.23
N HIS A 3 26.88 3.32 -19.66
CA HIS A 3 26.27 2.21 -18.89
C HIS A 3 25.75 1.08 -19.81
N TYR A 4 26.60 0.49 -20.64
CA TYR A 4 26.25 -0.59 -21.55
C TYR A 4 27.02 -1.87 -21.21
N GLN A 5 26.34 -2.93 -20.83
CA GLN A 5 26.90 -4.28 -20.79
C GLN A 5 26.49 -5.06 -22.04
N ARG A 6 27.43 -5.86 -22.59
CA ARG A 6 27.23 -6.68 -23.79
C ARG A 6 26.68 -8.06 -23.38
N LYS A 7 25.40 -8.33 -23.58
CA LYS A 7 24.86 -9.68 -23.55
C LYS A 7 24.45 -10.05 -24.98
N ALA A 8 25.09 -11.06 -25.58
CA ALA A 8 24.81 -11.56 -26.94
C ALA A 8 24.81 -10.50 -28.08
N GLY A 9 25.70 -9.49 -28.02
CA GLY A 9 25.81 -8.51 -29.10
C GLY A 9 24.84 -7.35 -29.11
N ILE A 10 23.94 -7.27 -28.13
CA ILE A 10 22.94 -6.18 -27.94
C ILE A 10 23.46 -5.25 -26.86
N PHE A 11 23.47 -3.94 -27.13
CA PHE A 11 23.72 -2.93 -26.11
C PHE A 11 22.46 -2.82 -25.24
N LEU A 12 22.54 -3.24 -23.98
CA LEU A 12 21.46 -3.12 -23.01
C LEU A 12 21.55 -1.75 -22.35
N ASP A 13 20.43 -1.04 -22.31
CA ASP A 13 20.28 0.18 -21.51
C ASP A 13 20.07 -0.20 -20.05
N ILE A 14 21.13 -0.04 -19.22
CA ILE A 14 21.08 -0.42 -17.80
C ILE A 14 20.82 0.82 -16.97
N TYR A 15 19.78 0.75 -16.15
CA TYR A 15 19.43 1.76 -15.15
C TYR A 15 20.24 1.53 -13.87
N ASP A 16 20.51 2.60 -13.13
CA ASP A 16 21.05 2.46 -11.77
C ASP A 16 19.98 1.88 -10.84
N VAL A 17 18.72 2.34 -11.01
CA VAL A 17 17.58 1.90 -10.19
C VAL A 17 16.36 1.60 -11.06
N LEU A 18 15.79 0.40 -10.92
CA LEU A 18 14.42 0.10 -11.36
C LEU A 18 13.48 0.29 -10.18
N ILE A 19 12.37 1.00 -10.36
CA ILE A 19 11.32 1.22 -9.35
C ILE A 19 10.04 0.61 -9.86
N ILE A 20 9.44 -0.32 -9.10
CA ILE A 20 8.22 -1.02 -9.50
C ILE A 20 7.05 -0.57 -8.63
N GLY A 21 6.12 0.14 -9.25
CA GLY A 21 4.94 0.72 -8.61
C GLY A 21 5.06 2.22 -8.42
N GLY A 22 4.09 2.96 -8.96
CA GLY A 22 3.99 4.42 -8.94
C GLY A 22 3.11 4.98 -7.82
N GLY A 23 2.96 4.25 -6.69
CA GLY A 23 2.35 4.78 -5.48
C GLY A 23 3.26 5.76 -4.72
N PRO A 24 2.83 6.29 -3.56
CA PRO A 24 3.62 7.26 -2.78
C PRO A 24 5.06 6.81 -2.48
N ALA A 25 5.28 5.51 -2.23
CA ALA A 25 6.60 4.96 -1.99
C ALA A 25 7.49 5.04 -3.24
N GLY A 26 6.99 4.58 -4.39
CA GLY A 26 7.75 4.59 -5.64
C GLY A 26 8.00 6.00 -6.18
N LEU A 27 7.00 6.89 -6.10
CA LEU A 27 7.16 8.29 -6.51
C LEU A 27 8.16 9.04 -5.62
N SER A 28 8.14 8.78 -4.31
CA SER A 28 9.15 9.32 -3.39
C SER A 28 10.53 8.74 -3.68
N ALA A 29 10.65 7.42 -3.88
CA ALA A 29 11.91 6.80 -4.27
C ALA A 29 12.47 7.42 -5.56
N GLY A 30 11.61 7.60 -6.58
CA GLY A 30 11.98 8.25 -7.83
C GLY A 30 12.54 9.65 -7.60
N LEU A 31 11.81 10.50 -6.87
CA LEU A 31 12.27 11.83 -6.53
C LEU A 31 13.69 11.84 -5.92
N TYR A 32 13.93 10.97 -4.92
CA TYR A 32 15.22 10.94 -4.25
C TYR A 32 16.33 10.32 -5.11
N CYS A 33 16.03 9.30 -5.91
CA CYS A 33 16.98 8.75 -6.90
C CYS A 33 17.39 9.83 -7.94
N GLY A 34 16.42 10.56 -8.50
CA GLY A 34 16.71 11.63 -9.45
C GLY A 34 17.54 12.75 -8.83
N ARG A 35 17.23 13.18 -7.59
CA ARG A 35 18.03 14.18 -6.86
C ARG A 35 19.45 13.73 -6.54
N ALA A 36 19.67 12.41 -6.38
CA ALA A 36 21.00 11.82 -6.23
C ALA A 36 21.74 11.65 -7.58
N GLY A 37 21.14 12.05 -8.70
CA GLY A 37 21.73 11.92 -10.03
C GLY A 37 21.75 10.48 -10.57
N LEU A 38 20.97 9.57 -9.98
CA LEU A 38 20.86 8.18 -10.42
C LEU A 38 19.94 8.09 -11.65
N LYS A 39 20.36 7.29 -12.64
CA LYS A 39 19.51 6.94 -13.78
C LYS A 39 18.42 5.96 -13.33
N ALA A 40 17.22 6.48 -13.09
CA ALA A 40 16.10 5.71 -12.56
C ALA A 40 14.95 5.55 -13.56
N LEU A 41 14.37 4.34 -13.59
CA LEU A 41 13.15 4.02 -14.34
C LEU A 41 12.08 3.54 -13.37
N LEU A 42 10.90 4.20 -13.40
CA LEU A 42 9.72 3.78 -12.67
C LEU A 42 8.73 3.11 -13.63
N LEU A 43 8.35 1.87 -13.31
CA LEU A 43 7.33 1.10 -14.03
C LEU A 43 6.04 1.07 -13.20
N GLU A 44 4.92 1.50 -13.81
CA GLU A 44 3.58 1.44 -13.20
C GLU A 44 2.59 0.79 -14.17
N GLY A 45 1.83 -0.18 -13.67
CA GLY A 45 0.92 -0.96 -14.50
C GLY A 45 -0.30 -0.19 -15.04
N THR A 46 -0.68 0.88 -14.33
CA THR A 46 -1.84 1.72 -14.68
C THR A 46 -1.46 3.20 -14.58
N ALA A 47 -2.28 4.02 -13.94
CA ALA A 47 -1.95 5.42 -13.68
C ALA A 47 -1.11 5.53 -12.38
N PRO A 48 -0.01 6.33 -12.38
CA PRO A 48 0.73 6.61 -11.17
C PRO A 48 -0.13 7.26 -10.09
N GLY A 49 0.08 6.84 -8.82
CA GLY A 49 -0.66 7.32 -7.66
C GLY A 49 -1.07 6.17 -6.72
N GLY A 50 -1.20 4.95 -7.24
CA GLY A 50 -1.56 3.78 -6.45
C GLY A 50 -2.87 3.99 -5.69
N GLN A 51 -2.91 3.67 -4.39
CA GLN A 51 -4.11 3.82 -3.56
C GLN A 51 -4.53 5.28 -3.30
N LEU A 52 -3.66 6.27 -3.53
CA LEU A 52 -4.07 7.68 -3.47
C LEU A 52 -5.19 7.99 -4.47
N LEU A 53 -5.21 7.34 -5.63
CA LEU A 53 -6.25 7.58 -6.63
C LEU A 53 -7.66 7.25 -6.16
N LEU A 54 -7.80 6.46 -5.08
CA LEU A 54 -9.07 6.06 -4.48
C LEU A 54 -9.50 6.97 -3.33
N ALA A 55 -8.65 7.90 -2.90
CA ALA A 55 -8.92 8.77 -1.75
C ALA A 55 -9.55 10.09 -2.20
N ASP A 56 -10.76 10.37 -1.72
CA ASP A 56 -11.47 11.62 -2.02
C ASP A 56 -10.73 12.83 -1.41
N ARG A 57 -10.25 12.71 -0.17
CA ARG A 57 -9.54 13.76 0.56
C ARG A 57 -8.38 13.18 1.38
N ILE A 58 -7.30 13.96 1.48
CA ILE A 58 -6.12 13.64 2.30
C ILE A 58 -5.96 14.71 3.38
N GLY A 59 -6.39 14.38 4.59
CA GLY A 59 -6.33 15.29 5.74
C GLY A 59 -5.19 15.00 6.73
N ASN A 60 -4.38 13.97 6.49
CA ASN A 60 -3.38 13.47 7.45
C ASN A 60 -1.95 13.38 6.89
N TYR A 61 -1.66 14.07 5.80
CA TYR A 61 -0.29 14.18 5.30
C TYR A 61 0.34 15.49 5.78
N PRO A 62 1.39 15.44 6.63
CA PRO A 62 2.02 16.64 7.18
C PRO A 62 2.54 17.58 6.10
N GLY A 63 2.28 18.88 6.25
CA GLY A 63 2.68 19.90 5.28
C GLY A 63 1.66 20.18 4.18
N LEU A 64 0.57 19.42 4.09
CA LEU A 64 -0.56 19.77 3.22
C LEU A 64 -1.58 20.64 3.95
N THR A 65 -2.10 21.64 3.25
CA THR A 65 -3.23 22.47 3.67
C THR A 65 -4.39 22.29 2.68
N GLY A 66 -5.62 22.46 3.14
CA GLY A 66 -6.81 22.42 2.30
C GLY A 66 -7.36 21.04 1.94
N GLU A 67 -6.84 19.97 2.55
CA GLU A 67 -7.30 18.57 2.34
C GLU A 67 -7.47 18.20 0.84
N PRO A 68 -6.39 18.24 0.04
CA PRO A 68 -6.49 17.94 -1.40
C PRO A 68 -6.98 16.51 -1.63
N GLY A 69 -7.56 16.27 -2.80
CA GLY A 69 -7.88 14.92 -3.24
C GLY A 69 -6.62 14.06 -3.41
N GLY A 70 -6.76 12.76 -3.23
CA GLY A 70 -5.65 11.83 -3.43
C GLY A 70 -5.06 11.88 -4.84
N PRO A 71 -5.86 11.97 -5.93
CA PRO A 71 -5.34 12.17 -7.28
C PRO A 71 -4.51 13.45 -7.44
N GLU A 72 -4.89 14.53 -6.77
CA GLU A 72 -4.13 15.80 -6.81
C GLU A 72 -2.76 15.64 -6.13
N LEU A 73 -2.72 15.03 -4.95
CA LEU A 73 -1.45 14.75 -4.27
C LEU A 73 -0.57 13.81 -5.10
N ALA A 74 -1.14 12.76 -5.69
CA ALA A 74 -0.43 11.83 -6.56
C ALA A 74 0.19 12.54 -7.78
N GLY A 75 -0.57 13.45 -8.41
CA GLY A 75 -0.09 14.26 -9.53
C GLY A 75 1.09 15.15 -9.16
N ARG A 76 1.04 15.80 -7.99
CA ARG A 76 2.16 16.60 -7.46
C ARG A 76 3.41 15.75 -7.20
N MET A 77 3.25 14.55 -6.60
CA MET A 77 4.37 13.63 -6.36
C MET A 77 4.98 13.13 -7.67
N LEU A 78 4.15 12.81 -8.66
CA LEU A 78 4.60 12.39 -10.00
C LEU A 78 5.40 13.49 -10.68
N GLN A 79 4.86 14.71 -10.69
CA GLN A 79 5.55 15.86 -11.27
C GLN A 79 6.94 16.08 -10.65
N MET A 80 7.05 16.02 -9.32
CA MET A 80 8.32 16.17 -8.62
C MET A 80 9.34 15.08 -9.02
N ALA A 81 8.91 13.83 -9.18
CA ALA A 81 9.78 12.73 -9.62
C ALA A 81 10.26 12.94 -11.07
N GLN A 82 9.37 13.38 -11.97
CA GLN A 82 9.70 13.67 -13.37
C GLN A 82 10.64 14.89 -13.51
N GLU A 83 10.41 15.95 -12.75
CA GLU A 83 11.30 17.13 -12.70
C GLU A 83 12.69 16.78 -12.15
N ALA A 84 12.80 15.76 -11.30
CA ALA A 84 14.07 15.22 -10.85
C ALA A 84 14.78 14.30 -11.90
N GLY A 85 14.20 14.13 -13.08
CA GLY A 85 14.81 13.37 -14.19
C GLY A 85 14.46 11.88 -14.24
N VAL A 86 13.48 11.42 -13.47
CA VAL A 86 13.05 10.00 -13.48
C VAL A 86 12.21 9.72 -14.73
N THR A 87 12.55 8.67 -15.46
CA THR A 87 11.71 8.13 -16.52
C THR A 87 10.57 7.33 -15.92
N VAL A 88 9.33 7.67 -16.28
CA VAL A 88 8.13 6.95 -15.83
C VAL A 88 7.46 6.30 -17.03
N LEU A 89 7.31 4.98 -17.00
CA LEU A 89 6.64 4.22 -18.06
C LEU A 89 5.41 3.50 -17.50
N THR A 90 4.32 3.58 -18.26
CA THR A 90 3.12 2.78 -18.00
C THR A 90 3.31 1.41 -18.60
N ALA A 91 3.75 0.44 -17.80
CA ALA A 91 3.95 -0.95 -18.16
C ALA A 91 3.81 -1.83 -16.92
N GLN A 92 2.96 -2.86 -17.00
CA GLN A 92 2.78 -3.83 -15.93
C GLN A 92 4.00 -4.73 -15.84
N ALA A 93 4.67 -4.76 -14.68
CA ALA A 93 5.73 -5.71 -14.39
C ALA A 93 5.13 -7.12 -14.20
N GLU A 94 5.67 -8.10 -14.93
CA GLU A 94 5.12 -9.45 -15.04
C GLU A 94 6.07 -10.50 -14.50
N GLU A 95 7.35 -10.42 -14.86
CA GLU A 95 8.39 -11.38 -14.49
C GLU A 95 9.59 -10.67 -13.89
N PHE A 96 10.23 -11.32 -12.93
CA PHE A 96 11.32 -10.77 -12.16
C PHE A 96 12.48 -11.76 -12.08
N SER A 97 13.69 -11.33 -12.44
CA SER A 97 14.94 -12.04 -12.16
C SER A 97 15.79 -11.14 -11.26
N LEU A 98 15.82 -11.46 -9.95
CA LEU A 98 16.35 -10.58 -8.91
C LEU A 98 17.77 -10.93 -8.47
N ARG A 99 18.30 -12.09 -8.88
CA ARG A 99 19.64 -12.57 -8.50
C ARG A 99 20.72 -12.04 -9.45
N GLY A 100 21.94 -11.94 -8.95
CA GLY A 100 23.10 -11.44 -9.71
C GLY A 100 23.24 -9.91 -9.64
N ASP A 101 24.26 -9.38 -10.32
CA ASP A 101 24.63 -7.95 -10.26
C ASP A 101 23.65 -7.08 -11.03
N THR A 102 23.02 -7.62 -12.06
CA THR A 102 21.99 -6.94 -12.85
C THR A 102 20.64 -7.60 -12.61
N LYS A 103 19.66 -6.80 -12.20
CA LYS A 103 18.26 -7.22 -12.00
C LYS A 103 17.51 -7.04 -13.32
N GLU A 104 16.65 -8.00 -13.67
CA GLU A 104 15.83 -7.92 -14.87
C GLU A 104 14.35 -7.92 -14.48
N VAL A 105 13.59 -7.03 -15.11
CA VAL A 105 12.13 -6.95 -15.01
C VAL A 105 11.53 -6.97 -16.40
N ARG A 106 10.61 -7.91 -16.68
CA ARG A 106 9.81 -7.90 -17.90
C ARG A 106 8.52 -7.14 -17.65
N ALA A 107 8.23 -6.19 -18.51
CA ALA A 107 7.02 -5.38 -18.46
C ALA A 107 6.56 -5.01 -19.88
N GLY A 108 5.27 -5.21 -20.19
CA GLY A 108 4.72 -4.88 -21.50
C GLY A 108 5.45 -5.56 -22.68
N GLY A 109 5.93 -6.78 -22.50
CA GLY A 109 6.65 -7.54 -23.51
C GLY A 109 8.12 -7.14 -23.71
N GLN A 110 8.67 -6.23 -22.91
CA GLN A 110 10.08 -5.77 -22.96
C GLN A 110 10.81 -6.12 -21.67
N SER A 111 12.13 -6.28 -21.75
CA SER A 111 13.00 -6.46 -20.57
C SER A 111 13.69 -5.15 -20.23
N PHE A 112 13.67 -4.80 -18.95
CA PHE A 112 14.38 -3.65 -18.37
C PHE A 112 15.42 -4.16 -17.38
N PHE A 113 16.59 -3.51 -17.38
CA PHE A 113 17.74 -3.94 -16.61
C PHE A 113 18.19 -2.84 -15.66
N GLY A 114 18.46 -3.20 -14.40
CA GLY A 114 18.95 -2.27 -13.39
C GLY A 114 19.98 -2.90 -12.47
N LYS A 115 20.92 -2.09 -11.96
CA LYS A 115 21.88 -2.52 -10.94
C LYS A 115 21.20 -2.77 -9.60
N THR A 116 20.21 -1.95 -9.28
CA THR A 116 19.35 -2.07 -8.08
C THR A 116 17.88 -2.06 -8.45
N LEU A 117 17.04 -2.53 -7.52
CA LEU A 117 15.59 -2.59 -7.69
C LEU A 117 14.88 -2.17 -6.41
N ILE A 118 13.85 -1.34 -6.53
CA ILE A 118 12.92 -0.97 -5.43
C ILE A 118 11.53 -1.51 -5.75
N LEU A 119 11.04 -2.43 -4.93
CA LEU A 119 9.67 -2.95 -4.99
C LEU A 119 8.75 -2.02 -4.19
N ALA A 120 7.86 -1.30 -4.87
CA ALA A 120 6.93 -0.32 -4.30
C ALA A 120 5.47 -0.58 -4.72
N CYS A 121 5.13 -1.84 -5.03
CA CYS A 121 3.83 -2.25 -5.60
C CYS A 121 2.66 -2.18 -4.59
N GLY A 122 2.93 -1.91 -3.31
CA GLY A 122 1.93 -1.73 -2.28
C GLY A 122 1.18 -3.00 -1.87
N ALA A 123 -0.02 -2.81 -1.24
CA ALA A 123 -0.91 -3.89 -0.82
C ALA A 123 -2.36 -3.48 -1.03
N ALA A 124 -3.13 -4.29 -1.73
CA ALA A 124 -4.54 -4.03 -2.00
C ALA A 124 -5.43 -4.47 -0.82
N PRO A 125 -6.47 -3.72 -0.46
CA PRO A 125 -7.46 -4.19 0.50
C PRO A 125 -8.24 -5.38 -0.06
N ARG A 126 -8.56 -6.33 0.80
CA ARG A 126 -9.52 -7.40 0.46
C ARG A 126 -10.91 -6.80 0.36
N LYS A 127 -11.61 -7.11 -0.72
CA LYS A 127 -12.98 -6.68 -0.95
C LYS A 127 -13.96 -7.71 -0.40
N LEU A 128 -15.15 -7.25 0.01
CA LEU A 128 -16.26 -8.12 0.36
C LEU A 128 -16.87 -8.77 -0.88
N ASN A 129 -16.77 -8.10 -2.04
CA ASN A 129 -17.38 -8.47 -3.32
C ASN A 129 -18.91 -8.62 -3.23
N ILE A 130 -19.56 -7.65 -2.58
CA ILE A 130 -21.00 -7.59 -2.40
C ILE A 130 -21.59 -6.37 -3.14
N PRO A 131 -22.89 -6.38 -3.45
CA PRO A 131 -23.57 -5.23 -4.02
C PRO A 131 -23.35 -3.96 -3.19
N GLY A 132 -23.17 -2.82 -3.85
CA GLY A 132 -22.96 -1.51 -3.24
C GLY A 132 -21.50 -1.20 -2.89
N GLU A 133 -20.61 -2.19 -2.65
CA GLU A 133 -19.23 -1.95 -2.23
C GLU A 133 -18.47 -1.07 -3.24
N ALA A 134 -18.43 -1.45 -4.50
CA ALA A 134 -17.68 -0.72 -5.52
C ALA A 134 -18.32 0.66 -5.83
N ALA A 135 -19.64 0.74 -5.89
CA ALA A 135 -20.36 1.97 -6.22
C ALA A 135 -20.23 3.05 -5.13
N LEU A 136 -20.10 2.64 -3.87
CA LEU A 136 -20.04 3.51 -2.71
C LEU A 136 -18.63 3.68 -2.14
N THR A 137 -17.61 3.14 -2.82
CA THR A 137 -16.20 3.38 -2.49
C THR A 137 -15.90 4.88 -2.52
N GLY A 138 -15.31 5.42 -1.43
CA GLY A 138 -15.07 6.86 -1.24
C GLY A 138 -16.33 7.67 -0.91
N ARG A 139 -17.52 7.05 -0.98
CA ARG A 139 -18.82 7.66 -0.66
C ARG A 139 -19.47 7.04 0.58
N GLY A 140 -18.64 6.70 1.55
CA GLY A 140 -19.04 6.05 2.79
C GLY A 140 -18.46 4.67 2.99
N VAL A 141 -17.90 4.02 1.96
CA VAL A 141 -17.11 2.78 2.08
C VAL A 141 -15.63 3.11 2.08
N SER A 142 -14.91 2.65 3.10
CA SER A 142 -13.47 2.84 3.32
C SER A 142 -12.80 1.54 3.78
N TRP A 143 -11.47 1.47 3.60
CA TRP A 143 -10.59 0.40 4.10
C TRP A 143 -9.55 0.93 5.10
N CYS A 144 -9.72 2.15 5.62
CA CYS A 144 -8.77 2.77 6.52
C CYS A 144 -9.45 3.72 7.50
N ALA A 145 -9.72 3.27 8.71
CA ALA A 145 -10.32 4.11 9.74
C ALA A 145 -9.42 5.31 10.12
N LEU A 146 -8.10 5.12 10.14
CA LEU A 146 -7.14 6.18 10.45
C LEU A 146 -7.11 7.28 9.35
N CYS A 147 -7.41 6.92 8.10
CA CYS A 147 -7.46 7.87 7.00
C CYS A 147 -8.77 8.68 7.02
N ASP A 148 -9.89 7.99 7.12
CA ASP A 148 -11.22 8.55 6.81
C ASP A 148 -12.10 8.73 8.05
N GLY A 149 -11.73 8.18 9.21
CA GLY A 149 -12.55 8.18 10.41
C GLY A 149 -12.98 9.57 10.87
N PHE A 150 -12.14 10.58 10.66
CA PHE A 150 -12.45 11.97 11.00
C PHE A 150 -13.69 12.50 10.28
N PHE A 151 -13.96 12.09 9.04
CA PHE A 151 -15.12 12.52 8.25
C PHE A 151 -16.44 11.92 8.74
N PHE A 152 -16.35 10.95 9.65
CA PHE A 152 -17.51 10.27 10.25
C PHE A 152 -17.79 10.69 11.70
N ARG A 153 -17.28 11.85 12.13
CA ARG A 153 -17.57 12.38 13.47
C ARG A 153 -19.07 12.47 13.72
N ASN A 154 -19.50 12.02 14.93
CA ASN A 154 -20.89 11.98 15.36
C ASN A 154 -21.84 11.16 14.47
N LYS A 155 -21.32 10.36 13.53
CA LYS A 155 -22.10 9.45 12.68
C LYS A 155 -22.12 8.03 13.25
N THR A 156 -23.05 7.21 12.77
CA THR A 156 -23.06 5.77 13.01
C THR A 156 -22.26 5.08 11.91
N VAL A 157 -21.28 4.27 12.30
CA VAL A 157 -20.41 3.55 11.37
C VAL A 157 -20.37 2.06 11.67
N CYS A 158 -20.03 1.27 10.67
CA CYS A 158 -19.83 -0.17 10.78
C CYS A 158 -18.39 -0.52 10.41
N VAL A 159 -17.75 -1.38 11.20
CA VAL A 159 -16.47 -2.01 10.89
C VAL A 159 -16.73 -3.48 10.62
N ILE A 160 -16.30 -3.96 9.45
CA ILE A 160 -16.51 -5.35 9.05
C ILE A 160 -15.19 -6.10 9.16
N GLY A 161 -15.13 -7.07 10.08
CA GLY A 161 -13.94 -7.87 10.33
C GLY A 161 -13.91 -8.42 11.76
N GLY A 162 -12.97 -9.31 12.06
CA GLY A 162 -12.87 -9.93 13.40
C GLY A 162 -11.44 -10.18 13.86
N GLY A 163 -10.45 -9.69 13.12
CA GLY A 163 -9.03 -9.74 13.50
C GLY A 163 -8.58 -8.49 14.25
N SER A 164 -7.31 -8.46 14.69
CA SER A 164 -6.73 -7.33 15.44
C SER A 164 -6.87 -6.00 14.73
N SER A 165 -6.73 -5.95 13.39
CA SER A 165 -6.93 -4.73 12.61
C SER A 165 -8.35 -4.18 12.74
N ALA A 166 -9.38 -5.03 12.59
CA ALA A 166 -10.77 -4.61 12.71
C ALA A 166 -11.11 -4.08 14.10
N VAL A 167 -10.59 -4.75 15.15
CA VAL A 167 -10.76 -4.33 16.53
C VAL A 167 -10.07 -2.99 16.79
N SER A 168 -8.84 -2.81 16.31
CA SER A 168 -8.10 -1.56 16.44
C SER A 168 -8.77 -0.41 15.70
N GLU A 169 -9.31 -0.65 14.51
CA GLU A 169 -10.06 0.35 13.74
C GLU A 169 -11.37 0.73 14.45
N ALA A 170 -12.10 -0.24 14.99
CA ALA A 170 -13.33 0.02 15.75
C ALA A 170 -13.05 0.85 17.02
N LEU A 171 -11.97 0.54 17.75
CA LEU A 171 -11.53 1.30 18.91
C LEU A 171 -11.04 2.72 18.54
N TYR A 172 -10.40 2.89 17.39
CA TYR A 172 -10.02 4.21 16.87
C TYR A 172 -11.26 5.07 16.53
N LEU A 173 -12.28 4.46 15.95
CA LEU A 173 -13.52 5.16 15.58
C LEU A 173 -14.44 5.47 16.77
N ALA A 174 -14.35 4.70 17.85
CA ALA A 174 -15.24 4.87 19.02
C ALA A 174 -15.25 6.30 19.60
N PRO A 175 -14.11 6.98 19.85
CA PRO A 175 -14.12 8.35 20.37
C PRO A 175 -14.56 9.39 19.33
N LEU A 176 -14.60 9.06 18.05
CA LEU A 176 -14.95 9.97 16.96
C LEU A 176 -16.45 9.88 16.61
N CYS A 177 -16.99 8.67 16.60
CA CYS A 177 -18.33 8.37 16.07
C CYS A 177 -19.39 8.30 17.16
N ARG A 178 -20.64 8.51 16.78
CA ARG A 178 -21.78 8.36 17.70
C ARG A 178 -21.98 6.90 18.11
N THR A 179 -21.87 5.98 17.16
CA THR A 179 -22.00 4.53 17.38
C THR A 179 -21.10 3.81 16.40
N VAL A 180 -20.39 2.79 16.88
CA VAL A 180 -19.57 1.90 16.07
C VAL A 180 -20.09 0.48 16.19
N TRP A 181 -20.47 -0.13 15.07
CA TRP A 181 -20.83 -1.53 14.99
C TRP A 181 -19.65 -2.34 14.47
N LEU A 182 -19.15 -3.28 15.26
CA LEU A 182 -18.14 -4.24 14.81
C LEU A 182 -18.85 -5.53 14.40
N ILE A 183 -18.84 -5.84 13.10
CA ILE A 183 -19.59 -6.94 12.50
C ILE A 183 -18.62 -8.05 12.11
N HIS A 184 -18.83 -9.25 12.59
CA HIS A 184 -18.01 -10.41 12.29
C HIS A 184 -18.84 -11.65 11.97
N ARG A 185 -18.44 -12.37 10.90
CA ARG A 185 -19.08 -13.62 10.48
C ARG A 185 -18.87 -14.81 11.42
N GLY A 186 -17.89 -14.73 12.33
CA GLY A 186 -17.63 -15.73 13.34
C GLY A 186 -18.22 -15.34 14.70
N THR A 187 -18.29 -16.29 15.60
CA THR A 187 -18.89 -16.11 16.95
C THR A 187 -17.98 -15.34 17.91
N ALA A 188 -16.66 -15.30 17.66
CA ALA A 188 -15.69 -14.65 18.52
C ALA A 188 -14.64 -13.85 17.71
N LEU A 189 -14.15 -12.77 18.31
CA LEU A 189 -13.03 -11.99 17.75
C LEU A 189 -11.72 -12.77 17.84
N ARG A 190 -10.87 -12.63 16.80
CA ARG A 190 -9.55 -13.26 16.71
C ARG A 190 -8.43 -12.25 17.01
N ALA A 191 -8.73 -11.23 17.81
CA ALA A 191 -7.78 -10.23 18.28
C ALA A 191 -7.20 -10.62 19.65
N GLU A 192 -6.16 -9.92 20.06
CA GLU A 192 -5.59 -10.05 21.41
C GLU A 192 -6.63 -9.77 22.49
N LYS A 193 -6.59 -10.55 23.58
CA LYS A 193 -7.57 -10.44 24.69
C LYS A 193 -7.64 -9.01 25.26
N ALA A 194 -6.51 -8.30 25.32
CA ALA A 194 -6.44 -6.93 25.81
C ALA A 194 -7.25 -5.97 24.91
N LEU A 195 -7.18 -6.14 23.59
CA LEU A 195 -7.99 -5.34 22.65
C LEU A 195 -9.49 -5.69 22.75
N CYS A 196 -9.82 -6.97 22.91
CA CYS A 196 -11.21 -7.41 23.04
C CYS A 196 -11.89 -6.81 24.29
N ARG A 197 -11.20 -6.72 25.44
CA ARG A 197 -11.72 -6.08 26.65
C ARG A 197 -12.08 -4.62 26.44
N ARG A 198 -11.25 -3.88 25.70
CA ARG A 198 -11.51 -2.47 25.37
C ARG A 198 -12.78 -2.28 24.53
N ILE A 199 -13.18 -3.27 23.72
CA ILE A 199 -14.47 -3.26 23.01
C ILE A 199 -15.62 -3.25 24.03
N GLU A 200 -15.57 -4.14 25.05
CA GLU A 200 -16.60 -4.28 26.08
C GLU A 200 -16.69 -3.03 26.96
N GLU A 201 -15.58 -2.36 27.21
CA GLU A 201 -15.48 -1.12 28.00
C GLU A 201 -15.94 0.13 27.23
N SER A 202 -16.10 0.04 25.90
CA SER A 202 -16.46 1.19 25.06
C SER A 202 -17.98 1.36 24.97
N PRO A 203 -18.58 2.44 25.53
CA PRO A 203 -20.04 2.55 25.70
C PRO A 203 -20.84 2.66 24.40
N ASN A 204 -20.21 3.13 23.31
CA ASN A 204 -20.82 3.32 22.01
C ASN A 204 -20.35 2.31 20.95
N LEU A 205 -19.53 1.31 21.34
CA LEU A 205 -19.09 0.23 20.47
C LEU A 205 -19.94 -1.01 20.72
N ARG A 206 -20.47 -1.61 19.66
CA ARG A 206 -21.34 -2.78 19.74
C ARG A 206 -20.81 -3.87 18.82
N PHE A 207 -20.59 -5.06 19.38
CA PHE A 207 -20.15 -6.24 18.64
C PHE A 207 -21.36 -7.04 18.14
N LEU A 208 -21.37 -7.36 16.85
CA LEU A 208 -22.34 -8.25 16.21
C LEU A 208 -21.62 -9.50 15.71
N PRO A 209 -21.58 -10.57 16.51
CA PRO A 209 -21.06 -11.87 16.08
C PRO A 209 -22.02 -12.58 15.12
N ASP A 210 -21.54 -13.66 14.51
CA ASP A 210 -22.31 -14.55 13.62
C ASP A 210 -23.16 -13.78 12.60
N THR A 211 -22.59 -12.69 12.06
CA THR A 211 -23.32 -11.78 11.19
C THR A 211 -22.52 -11.53 9.91
N ILE A 212 -23.18 -11.74 8.77
CA ILE A 212 -22.61 -11.51 7.43
C ILE A 212 -23.29 -10.28 6.83
N VAL A 213 -22.47 -9.39 6.24
CA VAL A 213 -22.97 -8.29 5.41
C VAL A 213 -23.17 -8.82 4.00
N THR A 214 -24.38 -8.69 3.47
CA THR A 214 -24.75 -9.18 2.14
C THR A 214 -24.88 -8.07 1.10
N GLU A 215 -25.08 -6.82 1.54
CA GLU A 215 -25.22 -5.65 0.67
C GLU A 215 -24.89 -4.36 1.43
N ILE A 216 -24.30 -3.39 0.75
CA ILE A 216 -24.15 -2.02 1.23
C ILE A 216 -25.19 -1.16 0.52
N LEU A 217 -26.04 -0.52 1.31
CA LEU A 217 -27.20 0.23 0.82
C LEU A 217 -26.87 1.71 0.64
N GLY A 218 -27.37 2.29 -0.44
CA GLY A 218 -27.21 3.70 -0.78
C GLY A 218 -27.16 3.92 -2.29
N THR A 219 -27.31 5.17 -2.70
CA THR A 219 -27.19 5.57 -4.12
C THR A 219 -26.02 6.54 -4.33
N THR A 220 -26.02 7.65 -3.61
CA THR A 220 -24.95 8.68 -3.64
C THR A 220 -23.98 8.53 -2.48
N GLU A 221 -24.43 8.01 -1.36
CA GLU A 221 -23.65 7.75 -0.15
C GLU A 221 -24.23 6.53 0.58
N VAL A 222 -23.48 5.99 1.54
CA VAL A 222 -23.92 4.87 2.38
C VAL A 222 -25.08 5.29 3.27
N THR A 223 -26.17 4.51 3.25
CA THR A 223 -27.33 4.69 4.13
C THR A 223 -27.54 3.53 5.10
N GLY A 224 -26.93 2.38 4.85
CA GLY A 224 -27.06 1.21 5.72
C GLY A 224 -26.40 -0.04 5.15
N LEU A 225 -26.54 -1.13 5.89
CA LEU A 225 -26.12 -2.47 5.53
C LEU A 225 -27.29 -3.45 5.58
N ARG A 226 -27.35 -4.38 4.64
CA ARG A 226 -28.18 -5.59 4.75
C ARG A 226 -27.37 -6.67 5.44
N LEU A 227 -27.92 -7.20 6.52
CA LEU A 227 -27.27 -8.20 7.37
C LEU A 227 -28.03 -9.51 7.35
N LYS A 228 -27.27 -10.61 7.38
CA LYS A 228 -27.78 -11.97 7.59
C LYS A 228 -27.09 -12.58 8.80
N SER A 229 -27.87 -13.03 9.78
CA SER A 229 -27.41 -13.72 10.99
C SER A 229 -28.01 -15.12 11.06
N GLY A 230 -27.32 -16.10 11.65
CA GLY A 230 -27.71 -17.50 11.63
C GLY A 230 -29.15 -17.79 11.99
N GLY A 231 -29.99 -18.07 10.97
CA GLY A 231 -31.41 -18.46 11.15
C GLY A 231 -32.40 -17.32 11.30
N GLU A 232 -31.97 -16.06 11.39
CA GLU A 232 -32.86 -14.89 11.46
C GLU A 232 -33.17 -14.33 10.06
N PRO A 233 -34.34 -13.64 9.89
CA PRO A 233 -34.62 -12.90 8.65
C PRO A 233 -33.57 -11.82 8.39
N ASP A 234 -33.30 -11.53 7.11
CA ASP A 234 -32.44 -10.43 6.72
C ASP A 234 -32.92 -9.11 7.35
N ARG A 235 -31.99 -8.36 7.92
CA ARG A 235 -32.27 -7.06 8.54
C ARG A 235 -31.42 -5.95 7.97
N VAL A 236 -31.95 -4.73 8.04
CA VAL A 236 -31.21 -3.52 7.65
C VAL A 236 -30.68 -2.83 8.91
N LEU A 237 -29.37 -2.52 8.91
CA LEU A 237 -28.71 -1.72 9.93
C LEU A 237 -28.38 -0.33 9.33
N PRO A 238 -29.06 0.74 9.77
CA PRO A 238 -28.75 2.09 9.28
C PRO A 238 -27.37 2.55 9.74
N CYS A 239 -26.55 3.04 8.80
CA CYS A 239 -25.25 3.65 9.08
C CYS A 239 -24.85 4.60 7.96
N GLN A 240 -23.89 5.49 8.22
CA GLN A 240 -23.37 6.47 7.27
C GLN A 240 -21.95 6.16 6.80
N GLY A 241 -21.30 5.15 7.37
CA GLY A 241 -19.95 4.73 6.98
C GLY A 241 -19.71 3.25 7.22
N VAL A 242 -18.92 2.65 6.33
CA VAL A 242 -18.56 1.24 6.38
C VAL A 242 -17.05 1.12 6.21
N PHE A 243 -16.37 0.57 7.20
CA PHE A 243 -14.96 0.31 7.21
C PHE A 243 -14.70 -1.20 7.02
N VAL A 244 -14.12 -1.57 5.89
CA VAL A 244 -13.89 -2.98 5.53
C VAL A 244 -12.50 -3.39 6.00
N ALA A 245 -12.43 -4.10 7.13
CA ALA A 245 -11.19 -4.51 7.81
C ALA A 245 -11.00 -6.04 7.80
N ILE A 246 -11.12 -6.67 6.62
CA ILE A 246 -10.97 -8.12 6.42
C ILE A 246 -9.56 -8.53 5.92
N GLY A 247 -8.61 -7.61 6.00
CA GLY A 247 -7.20 -7.79 5.64
C GLY A 247 -6.82 -7.14 4.32
N ARG A 248 -5.52 -7.21 4.03
CA ARG A 248 -4.91 -6.72 2.79
C ARG A 248 -4.10 -7.82 2.15
N VAL A 249 -3.79 -7.70 0.87
CA VAL A 249 -2.94 -8.62 0.11
C VAL A 249 -1.79 -7.79 -0.46
N PRO A 250 -0.53 -8.05 -0.05
CA PRO A 250 0.62 -7.41 -0.65
C PRO A 250 0.79 -7.86 -2.11
N ALA A 251 1.21 -6.94 -2.98
CA ALA A 251 1.46 -7.25 -4.39
C ALA A 251 2.85 -7.88 -4.58
N SER A 252 3.16 -8.91 -3.79
CA SER A 252 4.45 -9.61 -3.76
C SER A 252 4.45 -10.96 -4.49
N GLU A 253 3.34 -11.37 -5.11
CA GLU A 253 3.19 -12.71 -5.68
C GLU A 253 4.29 -13.05 -6.69
N GLY A 254 4.64 -12.11 -7.58
CA GLY A 254 5.69 -12.32 -8.59
C GLY A 254 7.12 -12.44 -8.03
N VAL A 255 7.36 -12.06 -6.78
CA VAL A 255 8.70 -12.02 -6.17
C VAL A 255 8.85 -12.85 -4.90
N ARG A 256 7.75 -13.28 -4.26
CA ARG A 256 7.77 -13.98 -2.97
C ARG A 256 8.55 -15.30 -2.94
N HIS A 257 8.78 -15.92 -4.10
CA HIS A 257 9.59 -17.14 -4.22
C HIS A 257 11.10 -16.86 -4.26
N GLN A 258 11.50 -15.58 -4.38
CA GLN A 258 12.88 -15.13 -4.40
C GLN A 258 13.29 -14.36 -3.15
N LEU A 259 12.32 -13.82 -2.39
CA LEU A 259 12.53 -12.95 -1.23
C LEU A 259 11.89 -13.52 0.03
N ASP A 260 12.47 -13.19 1.18
CA ASP A 260 11.88 -13.54 2.46
C ASP A 260 10.61 -12.73 2.73
N THR A 261 9.54 -13.43 3.12
CA THR A 261 8.23 -12.82 3.42
C THR A 261 7.68 -13.35 4.74
N ASP A 262 6.79 -12.59 5.36
CA ASP A 262 6.00 -13.08 6.49
C ASP A 262 4.86 -14.02 6.02
N ALA A 263 4.12 -14.59 6.98
CA ALA A 263 2.99 -15.48 6.69
C ALA A 263 1.85 -14.81 5.90
N GLY A 264 1.79 -13.47 5.88
CA GLY A 264 0.83 -12.69 5.10
C GLY A 264 1.31 -12.39 3.68
N GLY A 265 2.55 -12.75 3.34
CA GLY A 265 3.19 -12.49 2.06
C GLY A 265 3.85 -11.09 1.97
N TYR A 266 3.95 -10.35 3.06
CA TYR A 266 4.65 -9.07 3.10
C TYR A 266 6.16 -9.29 3.10
N ILE A 267 6.90 -8.53 2.27
CA ILE A 267 8.35 -8.64 2.17
C ILE A 267 9.00 -8.19 3.48
N LEU A 268 9.91 -9.02 4.01
CA LEU A 268 10.72 -8.68 5.17
C LEU A 268 11.88 -7.77 4.74
N THR A 269 12.09 -6.69 5.48
CA THR A 269 13.18 -5.74 5.24
C THR A 269 13.80 -5.30 6.55
N ASP A 270 15.05 -4.86 6.49
CA ASP A 270 15.70 -4.14 7.59
C ASP A 270 15.26 -2.66 7.66
N GLY A 271 15.90 -1.88 8.53
CA GLY A 271 15.68 -0.44 8.69
C GLY A 271 16.09 0.39 7.46
N ASN A 272 16.96 -0.14 6.60
CA ASN A 272 17.42 0.48 5.36
C ASN A 272 16.59 0.05 4.14
N MET A 273 15.46 -0.58 4.34
CA MET A 273 14.58 -1.12 3.28
C MET A 273 15.21 -2.27 2.49
N ALA A 274 16.36 -2.81 2.88
CA ALA A 274 17.02 -3.92 2.22
C ALA A 274 16.25 -5.23 2.46
N THR A 275 16.09 -6.01 1.38
CA THR A 275 15.48 -7.34 1.40
C THR A 275 16.55 -8.43 1.64
N SER A 276 16.17 -9.69 1.58
CA SER A 276 17.11 -10.83 1.65
C SER A 276 18.05 -10.97 0.44
N LEU A 277 17.84 -10.20 -0.64
CA LEU A 277 18.72 -10.18 -1.81
C LEU A 277 19.49 -8.87 -1.94
N PRO A 278 20.82 -8.93 -2.17
CA PRO A 278 21.65 -7.74 -2.37
C PRO A 278 21.18 -6.88 -3.56
N GLY A 279 21.13 -5.56 -3.37
CA GLY A 279 20.67 -4.60 -4.37
C GLY A 279 19.17 -4.62 -4.66
N VAL A 280 18.38 -5.36 -3.86
CA VAL A 280 16.91 -5.38 -3.93
C VAL A 280 16.32 -4.80 -2.65
N PHE A 281 15.49 -3.79 -2.79
CA PHE A 281 14.85 -3.06 -1.70
C PHE A 281 13.32 -3.13 -1.83
N ALA A 282 12.61 -2.97 -0.71
CA ALA A 282 11.16 -2.86 -0.73
C ALA A 282 10.68 -1.67 0.10
N ALA A 283 9.71 -0.91 -0.41
CA ALA A 283 9.22 0.32 0.19
C ALA A 283 7.69 0.40 0.18
N GLY A 284 7.11 1.02 1.19
CA GLY A 284 5.66 1.18 1.31
C GLY A 284 4.94 -0.06 1.81
N ASP A 285 3.68 -0.20 1.40
CA ASP A 285 2.74 -1.16 1.97
C ASP A 285 3.00 -2.62 1.58
N ILE A 286 3.89 -2.89 0.62
CA ILE A 286 4.30 -4.23 0.21
C ILE A 286 5.16 -4.93 1.28
N ARG A 287 5.82 -4.15 2.15
CA ARG A 287 6.71 -4.67 3.19
C ARG A 287 5.98 -4.90 4.52
N HIS A 288 6.57 -5.77 5.34
CA HIS A 288 6.14 -5.95 6.73
C HIS A 288 6.37 -4.67 7.53
N LYS A 289 5.29 -4.05 8.01
CA LYS A 289 5.34 -2.81 8.81
C LYS A 289 4.06 -2.61 9.61
N PRO A 290 4.12 -1.92 10.76
CA PRO A 290 2.96 -1.72 11.63
C PRO A 290 1.99 -0.64 11.11
N VAL A 291 2.49 0.40 10.44
CA VAL A 291 1.69 1.55 10.00
C VAL A 291 1.76 1.71 8.49
N ARG A 292 0.60 1.75 7.86
CA ARG A 292 0.40 1.92 6.41
C ARG A 292 -0.30 3.24 6.14
N GLN A 293 0.48 4.27 5.83
CA GLN A 293 0.04 5.64 5.57
C GLN A 293 0.85 6.23 4.41
N VAL A 294 0.32 7.27 3.78
CA VAL A 294 1.02 7.97 2.70
C VAL A 294 2.39 8.46 3.16
N VAL A 295 2.46 9.08 4.36
CA VAL A 295 3.71 9.60 4.93
C VAL A 295 4.73 8.50 5.20
N THR A 296 4.30 7.33 5.72
CA THR A 296 5.23 6.22 5.98
C THR A 296 5.66 5.52 4.69
N ALA A 297 4.82 5.49 3.67
CA ALA A 297 5.18 4.98 2.35
C ALA A 297 6.18 5.90 1.65
N ALA A 298 5.97 7.22 1.70
CA ALA A 298 6.90 8.21 1.16
C ALA A 298 8.27 8.15 1.87
N ALA A 299 8.27 8.02 3.20
CA ALA A 299 9.50 7.87 3.99
C ALA A 299 10.27 6.60 3.60
N ASP A 300 9.60 5.45 3.48
CA ASP A 300 10.22 4.21 3.02
C ASP A 300 10.89 4.39 1.64
N GLY A 301 10.21 5.08 0.70
CA GLY A 301 10.75 5.37 -0.63
C GLY A 301 12.03 6.20 -0.59
N ALA A 302 12.06 7.24 0.25
CA ALA A 302 13.25 8.07 0.44
C ALA A 302 14.43 7.26 1.02
N VAL A 303 14.17 6.41 2.03
CA VAL A 303 15.20 5.54 2.63
C VAL A 303 15.70 4.51 1.60
N ALA A 304 14.81 3.87 0.83
CA ALA A 304 15.19 2.90 -0.19
C ALA A 304 16.08 3.54 -1.27
N ALA A 305 15.79 4.77 -1.70
CA ALA A 305 16.62 5.50 -2.66
C ALA A 305 18.05 5.76 -2.12
N GLY A 306 18.17 6.23 -0.87
CA GLY A 306 19.47 6.41 -0.22
C GLY A 306 20.26 5.10 -0.08
N SER A 307 19.54 4.01 0.19
CA SER A 307 20.15 2.67 0.28
C SER A 307 20.62 2.15 -1.09
N CYS A 308 19.89 2.43 -2.16
CA CYS A 308 20.36 2.14 -3.53
C CYS A 308 21.65 2.92 -3.85
N GLU A 309 21.69 4.21 -3.55
CA GLU A 309 22.88 5.05 -3.74
C GLU A 309 24.08 4.49 -2.99
N ALA A 310 23.90 4.15 -1.71
CA ALA A 310 24.98 3.56 -0.89
C ALA A 310 25.48 2.22 -1.44
N PHE A 311 24.57 1.35 -1.89
CA PHE A 311 24.91 0.07 -2.50
C PHE A 311 25.72 0.23 -3.78
N LEU A 312 25.35 1.17 -4.65
CA LEU A 312 26.03 1.43 -5.91
C LEU A 312 27.44 1.99 -5.71
N ARG A 313 27.65 2.85 -4.69
CA ARG A 313 28.97 3.38 -4.35
C ARG A 313 29.93 2.28 -3.88
N GLN A 314 29.46 1.34 -3.05
CA GLN A 314 30.28 0.22 -2.57
C GLN A 314 30.75 -0.70 -3.73
N GLY A 315 29.89 -0.95 -4.72
CA GLY A 315 30.27 -1.70 -5.93
C GLY A 315 31.41 -1.05 -6.72
N THR A 316 31.35 0.28 -6.85
CA THR A 316 32.38 1.05 -7.58
C THR A 316 33.73 1.05 -6.86
N GLU A 317 33.75 1.14 -5.52
CA GLU A 317 34.97 1.10 -4.72
C GLU A 317 35.68 -0.28 -4.80
N SER A 318 34.90 -1.37 -4.83
CA SER A 318 35.42 -2.72 -4.93
C SER A 318 36.08 -2.99 -6.31
N GLU A 319 35.53 -2.45 -7.39
CA GLU A 319 36.09 -2.58 -8.75
C GLU A 319 37.43 -1.82 -8.87
N VAL A 320 37.51 -0.62 -8.30
CA VAL A 320 38.77 0.17 -8.33
C VAL A 320 39.90 -0.48 -7.54
N MET A 321 39.60 -1.16 -6.43
CA MET A 321 40.60 -1.86 -5.61
C MET A 321 41.08 -3.18 -6.23
N THR A 322 40.35 -3.79 -7.16
CA THR A 322 40.74 -5.02 -7.85
C THR A 322 41.55 -4.75 -9.12
N GLU A 323 41.54 -3.52 -9.65
CA GLU A 323 42.33 -3.11 -10.82
C GLU A 323 43.67 -2.43 -10.45
N SER A 324 43.92 -2.22 -9.18
CA SER A 324 45.19 -1.65 -8.64
C SER A 324 46.07 -2.73 -8.01
#